data_20620586d7f44d04651e8209b0a1269b
#
_entry.id   20620586d7f44d04651e8209b0a1269b
#
_cell.length_a   1.000
_cell.length_b   1.000
_cell.length_c   1.000
_cell.angle_alpha   90.00
_cell.angle_beta   90.00
_cell.angle_gamma   90.00
#
_symmetry.space_group_name_H-M   'P 1'
#
loop_
_entity.id
_entity.type
_entity.pdbx_description
1 polymer ?
#
loop_
_entity_poly.entity_id
_entity_poly.type
_entity_poly.pdbx_seq_one_letter_code
_entity_poly.pdbx_strand_id
1 'polypeptide(L)'
;MLSIRRAGRSAAVWVLPWLLLPGAAGRAADDAETLRVETEVFDGDADTPLARSLTLFAREVAWDFLAVSATDGNPPVEHSDDGFGGEIILHDPARERVVLIDPRRNIRTTVDAIQLERLSVSLATWARQSDDKLICWAGGPGFGEGVQEEDGQLELVGPRVRYHVKTVAAPTPDLADRYRRFADTAVLLRALLHPGGVPPFPRLAINREVAAADSLPAEVTLDTDPRGGLSGTPLAGVMQRRLRSVHRMHPALRSDDLKRIADAEACMAAAEEVDLAAYTQAEAD
;
A
#
# COMPACT_ATOMS: atom_id res chain seq x y z
N MET A 1 -30.22 7.79 -86.56
CA MET A 1 -30.36 6.34 -86.83
C MET A 1 -30.19 5.60 -85.52
N LEU A 2 -31.16 4.74 -85.25
CA LEU A 2 -31.30 3.77 -84.14
C LEU A 2 -31.22 4.22 -82.69
N SER A 3 -32.39 4.30 -82.19
CA SER A 3 -32.79 4.23 -80.75
C SER A 3 -32.59 2.83 -80.23
N ILE A 4 -32.07 2.70 -78.97
CA ILE A 4 -32.34 1.53 -78.13
C ILE A 4 -32.61 2.00 -76.66
N ARG A 5 -33.85 1.79 -76.30
CA ARG A 5 -34.36 1.91 -74.89
C ARG A 5 -33.78 0.78 -74.05
N ARG A 6 -33.37 1.06 -72.85
CA ARG A 6 -33.19 0.03 -71.82
C ARG A 6 -33.93 0.38 -70.56
N ALA A 7 -34.73 -0.58 -70.16
CA ALA A 7 -35.62 -0.57 -69.02
C ALA A 7 -34.91 -0.61 -67.73
N GLY A 8 -35.47 0.10 -66.72
CA GLY A 8 -35.01 0.09 -65.36
C GLY A 8 -35.36 -1.20 -64.63
N ARG A 9 -34.47 -1.61 -63.73
CA ARG A 9 -34.74 -2.55 -62.68
C ARG A 9 -34.38 -1.87 -61.35
N SER A 10 -35.41 -1.52 -60.57
CA SER A 10 -35.30 -1.09 -59.19
C SER A 10 -34.86 -2.27 -58.34
N ALA A 11 -33.68 -2.22 -57.73
CA ALA A 11 -33.26 -3.11 -56.66
C ALA A 11 -33.61 -2.45 -55.32
N ALA A 12 -34.57 -3.01 -54.62
CA ALA A 12 -34.87 -2.63 -53.24
C ALA A 12 -33.75 -3.12 -52.32
N VAL A 13 -33.01 -2.17 -51.76
CA VAL A 13 -32.03 -2.44 -50.71
C VAL A 13 -32.76 -2.53 -49.37
N TRP A 14 -32.85 -3.72 -48.82
CA TRP A 14 -33.30 -3.94 -47.46
C TRP A 14 -32.19 -3.53 -46.49
N VAL A 15 -32.36 -2.40 -45.81
CA VAL A 15 -31.51 -1.98 -44.69
C VAL A 15 -32.05 -2.68 -43.43
N LEU A 16 -31.35 -3.71 -42.97
CA LEU A 16 -31.54 -4.30 -41.66
C LEU A 16 -31.02 -3.31 -40.61
N PRO A 17 -31.81 -2.93 -39.60
CA PRO A 17 -31.29 -2.16 -38.49
C PRO A 17 -30.43 -3.08 -37.61
N TRP A 18 -29.16 -2.80 -37.52
CA TRP A 18 -28.28 -3.35 -36.48
C TRP A 18 -28.75 -2.82 -35.14
N LEU A 19 -29.43 -3.66 -34.35
CA LEU A 19 -29.63 -3.46 -32.95
C LEU A 19 -28.25 -3.53 -32.27
N LEU A 20 -27.66 -2.37 -32.05
CA LEU A 20 -26.57 -2.18 -31.08
C LEU A 20 -27.12 -2.50 -29.70
N LEU A 21 -26.79 -3.68 -29.17
CA LEU A 21 -26.92 -3.99 -27.76
C LEU A 21 -25.81 -3.18 -27.03
N PRO A 22 -26.17 -2.18 -26.21
CA PRO A 22 -25.19 -1.56 -25.35
C PRO A 22 -25.01 -2.45 -24.12
N GLY A 23 -23.80 -2.85 -23.83
CA GLY A 23 -23.53 -3.21 -22.47
C GLY A 23 -23.07 -4.62 -22.17
N ALA A 24 -21.79 -4.86 -22.36
CA ALA A 24 -21.03 -5.79 -21.53
C ALA A 24 -19.54 -5.37 -21.36
N ALA A 25 -19.11 -4.31 -22.07
CA ALA A 25 -17.70 -3.90 -22.03
C ALA A 25 -17.32 -3.00 -20.82
N GLY A 26 -18.31 -2.37 -20.17
CA GLY A 26 -18.02 -1.41 -19.10
C GLY A 26 -17.67 -2.02 -17.74
N ARG A 27 -18.03 -3.28 -17.50
CA ARG A 27 -17.80 -3.90 -16.19
C ARG A 27 -16.44 -4.60 -16.06
N ALA A 28 -15.93 -5.16 -17.16
CA ALA A 28 -14.65 -5.87 -17.13
C ALA A 28 -13.43 -4.92 -17.05
N ALA A 29 -13.56 -3.67 -17.52
CA ALA A 29 -12.50 -2.68 -17.40
C ALA A 29 -12.41 -2.07 -16.00
N ASP A 30 -13.56 -1.93 -15.30
CA ASP A 30 -13.62 -1.44 -13.91
C ASP A 30 -13.05 -2.47 -12.92
N ASP A 31 -13.20 -3.77 -13.19
CA ASP A 31 -12.67 -4.85 -12.33
C ASP A 31 -11.14 -4.99 -12.44
N ALA A 32 -10.53 -4.63 -13.59
CA ALA A 32 -9.09 -4.71 -13.79
C ALA A 32 -8.29 -3.65 -13.02
N GLU A 33 -8.93 -2.58 -12.57
CA GLU A 33 -8.33 -1.49 -11.81
C GLU A 33 -8.49 -1.64 -10.28
N THR A 34 -9.09 -2.71 -9.81
CA THR A 34 -9.34 -2.92 -8.39
C THR A 34 -8.42 -3.99 -7.80
N LEU A 35 -8.04 -3.80 -6.53
CA LEU A 35 -7.31 -4.80 -5.75
C LEU A 35 -7.71 -4.67 -4.29
N ARG A 36 -7.99 -5.81 -3.67
CA ARG A 36 -8.22 -5.93 -2.24
C ARG A 36 -7.06 -6.69 -1.62
N VAL A 37 -6.41 -6.11 -0.62
CA VAL A 37 -5.26 -6.69 0.08
C VAL A 37 -5.55 -6.78 1.56
N GLU A 38 -5.53 -8.00 2.11
CA GLU A 38 -5.53 -8.23 3.55
C GLU A 38 -4.09 -8.44 3.99
N THR A 39 -3.62 -7.64 4.94
CA THR A 39 -2.28 -7.74 5.50
C THR A 39 -2.35 -8.13 6.97
N GLU A 40 -1.56 -9.12 7.36
CA GLU A 40 -1.35 -9.53 8.74
C GLU A 40 0.13 -9.48 9.06
N VAL A 41 0.48 -8.87 10.19
CA VAL A 41 1.88 -8.77 10.68
C VAL A 41 2.03 -9.60 11.93
N PHE A 42 3.05 -10.45 11.99
CA PHE A 42 3.32 -11.39 13.07
C PHE A 42 4.69 -11.14 13.70
N ASP A 43 4.83 -11.46 14.98
CA ASP A 43 6.11 -11.59 15.66
C ASP A 43 6.66 -13.00 15.44
N GLY A 44 7.64 -13.12 14.56
CA GLY A 44 8.23 -14.39 14.21
C GLY A 44 7.22 -15.41 13.70
N ASP A 45 7.18 -16.55 14.38
CA ASP A 45 6.31 -17.68 14.06
C ASP A 45 5.00 -17.68 14.89
N ALA A 46 4.67 -16.57 15.56
CA ALA A 46 3.42 -16.45 16.31
C ALA A 46 2.20 -16.68 15.42
N ASP A 47 1.17 -17.33 15.98
CA ASP A 47 -0.10 -17.58 15.28
C ASP A 47 -1.05 -16.36 15.33
N THR A 48 -0.85 -15.49 16.32
CA THR A 48 -1.68 -14.29 16.50
C THR A 48 -0.99 -13.07 15.89
N PRO A 49 -1.62 -12.36 14.96
CA PRO A 49 -1.04 -11.19 14.35
C PRO A 49 -0.95 -10.03 15.34
N LEU A 50 0.16 -9.28 15.29
CA LEU A 50 0.38 -8.03 16.00
C LEU A 50 -0.48 -6.88 15.43
N ALA A 51 -0.68 -6.89 14.13
CA ALA A 51 -1.43 -5.88 13.42
C ALA A 51 -2.11 -6.49 12.18
N ARG A 52 -3.23 -5.87 11.77
CA ARG A 52 -3.96 -6.19 10.56
C ARG A 52 -4.29 -4.92 9.81
N SER A 53 -4.29 -4.99 8.49
CA SER A 53 -4.86 -3.94 7.65
C SER A 53 -5.62 -4.52 6.48
N LEU A 54 -6.57 -3.72 5.98
CA LEU A 54 -7.32 -3.98 4.76
C LEU A 54 -7.10 -2.81 3.81
N THR A 55 -6.38 -3.06 2.72
CA THR A 55 -6.13 -2.04 1.70
C THR A 55 -7.03 -2.29 0.49
N LEU A 56 -7.78 -1.27 0.07
CA LEU A 56 -8.72 -1.31 -1.03
C LEU A 56 -8.26 -0.33 -2.12
N PHE A 57 -7.81 -0.87 -3.26
CA PHE A 57 -7.52 -0.07 -4.44
C PHE A 57 -8.80 0.09 -5.26
N ALA A 58 -9.26 1.31 -5.40
CA ALA A 58 -10.44 1.67 -6.17
C ALA A 58 -10.14 2.88 -7.03
N ARG A 59 -10.33 2.78 -8.34
CA ARG A 59 -9.95 3.84 -9.27
C ARG A 59 -8.46 4.20 -9.10
N GLU A 60 -8.15 5.49 -8.87
CA GLU A 60 -6.77 6.00 -8.74
C GLU A 60 -6.27 6.11 -7.29
N VAL A 61 -7.07 5.70 -6.30
CA VAL A 61 -6.75 5.83 -4.87
C VAL A 61 -6.63 4.49 -4.17
N ALA A 62 -5.95 4.49 -3.02
CA ALA A 62 -5.95 3.36 -2.11
C ALA A 62 -6.44 3.79 -0.73
N TRP A 63 -7.41 3.04 -0.19
CA TRP A 63 -7.91 3.16 1.17
C TRP A 63 -7.29 2.08 2.03
N ASP A 64 -6.62 2.45 3.11
CA ASP A 64 -6.03 1.51 4.06
C ASP A 64 -6.74 1.64 5.42
N PHE A 65 -7.32 0.54 5.86
CA PHE A 65 -8.07 0.45 7.12
C PHE A 65 -7.25 -0.35 8.11
N LEU A 66 -6.81 0.30 9.19
CA LEU A 66 -6.02 -0.35 10.21
C LEU A 66 -6.92 -0.98 11.27
N ALA A 67 -6.60 -2.22 11.64
CA ALA A 67 -7.22 -2.87 12.79
C ALA A 67 -6.44 -2.52 14.05
N VAL A 68 -7.17 -2.19 15.11
CA VAL A 68 -6.56 -1.99 16.42
C VAL A 68 -6.25 -3.35 17.02
N SER A 69 -4.97 -3.61 17.27
CA SER A 69 -4.54 -4.79 18.02
C SER A 69 -4.84 -4.59 19.52
N ALA A 70 -5.38 -5.62 20.16
CA ALA A 70 -5.70 -5.63 21.57
C ALA A 70 -4.46 -5.63 22.50
N THR A 71 -3.26 -5.34 22.00
CA THR A 71 -1.98 -5.46 22.73
C THR A 71 -1.75 -4.37 23.77
N ASP A 72 -2.51 -3.26 23.71
CA ASP A 72 -2.30 -2.12 24.62
C ASP A 72 -3.27 -2.09 25.81
N GLY A 73 -3.87 -3.24 26.18
CA GLY A 73 -4.73 -3.34 27.35
C GLY A 73 -6.11 -2.69 27.19
N ASN A 74 -6.38 -2.07 26.09
CA ASN A 74 -7.72 -1.58 25.74
C ASN A 74 -8.54 -2.71 25.08
N PRO A 75 -9.79 -2.92 25.50
CA PRO A 75 -10.66 -3.91 24.88
C PRO A 75 -10.83 -3.54 23.39
N PRO A 76 -10.89 -4.54 22.48
CA PRO A 76 -11.17 -4.29 21.08
C PRO A 76 -12.47 -3.50 20.97
N VAL A 77 -12.43 -2.39 20.25
CA VAL A 77 -13.62 -1.56 20.06
C VAL A 77 -14.58 -2.29 19.13
N GLU A 78 -15.67 -2.75 19.68
CA GLU A 78 -16.78 -3.48 18.99
C GLU A 78 -17.57 -2.60 18.02
N HIS A 79 -16.92 -1.82 17.14
CA HIS A 79 -17.62 -0.91 16.24
C HIS A 79 -17.65 -1.34 14.78
N SER A 80 -17.03 -2.45 14.42
CA SER A 80 -17.20 -3.11 13.13
C SER A 80 -17.13 -4.62 13.31
N ASP A 81 -18.08 -5.36 12.75
CA ASP A 81 -18.16 -6.84 12.79
C ASP A 81 -16.88 -7.53 12.26
N ASP A 82 -15.94 -6.79 11.64
CA ASP A 82 -14.74 -7.28 10.99
C ASP A 82 -13.41 -6.77 11.61
N GLY A 83 -13.46 -5.97 12.68
CA GLY A 83 -12.28 -5.55 13.45
C GLY A 83 -11.46 -4.39 12.86
N PHE A 84 -11.88 -3.76 11.76
CA PHE A 84 -11.17 -2.62 11.13
C PHE A 84 -11.75 -1.26 11.57
N GLY A 85 -11.85 -1.02 12.86
CA GLY A 85 -12.36 0.23 13.45
C GLY A 85 -11.28 1.23 13.87
N GLY A 86 -10.05 1.04 13.40
CA GLY A 86 -8.91 1.90 13.70
C GLY A 86 -8.79 3.12 12.78
N GLU A 87 -7.57 3.57 12.60
CA GLU A 87 -7.21 4.66 11.69
C GLU A 87 -7.53 4.28 10.23
N ILE A 88 -7.97 5.28 9.45
CA ILE A 88 -8.19 5.14 8.01
C ILE A 88 -7.19 6.03 7.29
N ILE A 89 -6.52 5.50 6.28
CA ILE A 89 -5.53 6.22 5.50
C ILE A 89 -5.97 6.23 4.04
N LEU A 90 -6.14 7.42 3.47
CA LEU A 90 -6.38 7.60 2.03
C LEU A 90 -5.07 8.00 1.35
N HIS A 91 -4.61 7.17 0.41
CA HIS A 91 -3.53 7.50 -0.52
C HIS A 91 -4.12 8.02 -1.82
N ASP A 92 -3.90 9.29 -2.11
CA ASP A 92 -4.45 10.02 -3.28
C ASP A 92 -3.28 10.57 -4.11
N PRO A 93 -2.65 9.74 -4.96
CA PRO A 93 -1.49 10.16 -5.75
C PRO A 93 -1.83 11.21 -6.80
N ALA A 94 -3.08 11.24 -7.31
CA ALA A 94 -3.51 12.24 -8.27
C ALA A 94 -3.55 13.66 -7.66
N ARG A 95 -3.73 13.75 -6.33
CA ARG A 95 -3.67 15.02 -5.58
C ARG A 95 -2.39 15.15 -4.76
N GLU A 96 -1.41 14.27 -4.98
CA GLU A 96 -0.10 14.28 -4.32
C GLU A 96 -0.18 14.35 -2.79
N ARG A 97 -1.13 13.60 -2.19
CA ARG A 97 -1.39 13.67 -0.75
C ARG A 97 -1.75 12.32 -0.13
N VAL A 98 -1.57 12.26 1.18
CA VAL A 98 -2.12 11.23 2.05
C VAL A 98 -3.01 11.91 3.08
N VAL A 99 -4.21 11.37 3.32
CA VAL A 99 -5.11 11.85 4.37
C VAL A 99 -5.19 10.77 5.45
N LEU A 100 -4.87 11.15 6.68
CA LEU A 100 -5.04 10.33 7.87
C LEU A 100 -6.37 10.72 8.52
N ILE A 101 -7.18 9.76 8.89
CA ILE A 101 -8.50 9.96 9.48
C ILE A 101 -8.59 9.11 10.73
N ASP A 102 -8.89 9.73 11.85
CA ASP A 102 -9.27 9.05 13.09
C ASP A 102 -10.79 9.15 13.29
N PRO A 103 -11.53 8.07 13.02
CA PRO A 103 -12.98 8.09 13.16
C PRO A 103 -13.44 8.28 14.60
N ARG A 104 -12.63 7.86 15.59
CA ARG A 104 -12.99 7.92 17.02
C ARG A 104 -12.95 9.34 17.55
N ARG A 105 -11.93 10.09 17.12
CA ARG A 105 -11.75 11.50 17.50
C ARG A 105 -12.47 12.45 16.56
N ASN A 106 -12.98 11.92 15.45
CA ASN A 106 -13.58 12.71 14.35
C ASN A 106 -12.65 13.81 13.85
N ILE A 107 -11.36 13.49 13.69
CA ILE A 107 -10.34 14.40 13.16
C ILE A 107 -9.64 13.78 11.95
N ARG A 108 -9.08 14.66 11.13
CA ARG A 108 -8.23 14.26 10.00
C ARG A 108 -7.04 15.20 9.87
N THR A 109 -5.99 14.72 9.22
CA THR A 109 -4.85 15.54 8.80
C THR A 109 -4.40 15.15 7.39
N THR A 110 -3.77 16.08 6.71
CA THR A 110 -3.24 15.85 5.36
C THR A 110 -1.72 15.97 5.37
N VAL A 111 -1.05 15.00 4.77
CA VAL A 111 0.40 14.99 4.53
C VAL A 111 0.63 15.08 3.03
N ASP A 112 1.30 16.13 2.58
CA ASP A 112 1.63 16.32 1.17
C ASP A 112 2.80 15.43 0.73
N ALA A 113 2.82 15.01 -0.53
CA ALA A 113 3.91 14.21 -1.10
C ALA A 113 5.27 14.90 -0.96
N ILE A 114 5.32 16.25 -1.07
CA ILE A 114 6.55 17.05 -0.86
C ILE A 114 7.09 16.89 0.56
N GLN A 115 6.23 16.77 1.57
CA GLN A 115 6.68 16.53 2.96
C GLN A 115 7.35 15.18 3.11
N LEU A 116 6.78 14.13 2.49
CA LEU A 116 7.35 12.78 2.50
C LEU A 116 8.66 12.72 1.70
N GLU A 117 8.75 13.43 0.58
CA GLU A 117 9.98 13.52 -0.20
C GLU A 117 11.10 14.22 0.60
N ARG A 118 10.82 15.37 1.22
CA ARG A 118 11.78 16.07 2.08
C ARG A 118 12.24 15.22 3.25
N LEU A 119 11.33 14.49 3.89
CA LEU A 119 11.66 13.53 4.93
C LEU A 119 12.60 12.45 4.40
N SER A 120 12.30 11.86 3.25
CA SER A 120 13.11 10.84 2.60
C SER A 120 14.54 11.34 2.37
N VAL A 121 14.71 12.52 1.78
CA VAL A 121 16.03 13.14 1.54
C VAL A 121 16.78 13.39 2.85
N SER A 122 16.10 13.91 3.86
CA SER A 122 16.70 14.19 5.19
C SER A 122 17.13 12.91 5.89
N LEU A 123 16.28 11.86 5.89
CA LEU A 123 16.59 10.55 6.48
C LEU A 123 17.76 9.88 5.75
N ALA A 124 17.80 9.93 4.41
CA ALA A 124 18.88 9.36 3.63
C ALA A 124 20.22 10.05 3.95
N THR A 125 20.21 11.38 4.07
CA THR A 125 21.39 12.17 4.41
C THR A 125 21.88 11.85 5.81
N TRP A 126 21.00 11.85 6.80
CA TRP A 126 21.29 11.51 8.18
C TRP A 126 21.83 10.08 8.30
N ALA A 127 21.19 9.11 7.66
CA ALA A 127 21.57 7.71 7.77
C ALA A 127 22.95 7.46 7.20
N ARG A 128 23.31 8.04 6.03
CA ARG A 128 24.64 7.89 5.41
C ARG A 128 25.77 8.49 6.25
N GLN A 129 25.46 9.43 7.13
CA GLN A 129 26.42 10.07 8.02
C GLN A 129 26.52 9.36 9.38
N SER A 130 25.74 8.32 9.62
CA SER A 130 25.72 7.59 10.88
C SER A 130 26.95 6.71 11.04
N ASP A 131 27.53 6.70 12.24
CA ASP A 131 28.61 5.77 12.64
C ASP A 131 28.08 4.33 12.84
N ASP A 132 26.77 4.16 13.03
CA ASP A 132 26.16 2.83 13.11
C ASP A 132 26.10 2.19 11.72
N LYS A 133 26.76 1.01 11.58
CA LYS A 133 26.86 0.30 10.29
C LYS A 133 25.51 -0.09 9.70
N LEU A 134 24.51 -0.42 10.54
CA LEU A 134 23.18 -0.76 10.07
C LEU A 134 22.46 0.49 9.55
N ILE A 135 22.50 1.58 10.29
CA ILE A 135 21.88 2.83 9.89
C ILE A 135 22.55 3.39 8.62
N CYS A 136 23.89 3.42 8.57
CA CYS A 136 24.64 3.85 7.40
C CYS A 136 24.31 3.01 6.16
N TRP A 137 24.31 1.68 6.28
CA TRP A 137 23.86 0.77 5.23
C TRP A 137 22.43 1.07 4.80
N ALA A 138 21.49 1.18 5.76
CA ALA A 138 20.09 1.44 5.47
C ALA A 138 19.84 2.79 4.78
N GLY A 139 20.76 3.75 4.86
CA GLY A 139 20.72 5.02 4.11
C GLY A 139 21.41 4.98 2.74
N GLY A 140 22.04 3.86 2.38
CA GLY A 140 22.85 3.74 1.16
C GLY A 140 22.03 3.52 -0.11
N PRO A 141 22.53 3.98 -1.29
CA PRO A 141 21.83 3.86 -2.57
C PRO A 141 22.02 2.51 -3.29
N GLY A 142 22.90 1.63 -2.85
CA GLY A 142 23.35 0.43 -3.58
C GLY A 142 22.48 -0.81 -3.41
N PHE A 143 21.22 -0.69 -3.00
CA PHE A 143 20.38 -1.84 -2.68
C PHE A 143 20.02 -2.71 -3.90
N GLY A 144 19.92 -2.12 -5.11
CA GLY A 144 19.57 -2.87 -6.32
C GLY A 144 20.61 -3.96 -6.66
N GLU A 145 21.89 -3.74 -6.32
CA GLU A 145 22.94 -4.73 -6.49
C GLU A 145 22.92 -5.83 -5.40
N GLY A 146 22.24 -5.57 -4.28
CA GLY A 146 22.15 -6.47 -3.13
C GLY A 146 20.87 -7.31 -3.10
N VAL A 147 19.90 -7.06 -3.97
CA VAL A 147 18.67 -7.86 -4.07
C VAL A 147 18.92 -9.04 -4.99
N GLN A 148 18.81 -10.25 -4.43
CA GLN A 148 18.95 -11.50 -5.17
C GLN A 148 17.56 -12.06 -5.44
N GLU A 149 17.31 -12.52 -6.66
CA GLU A 149 16.06 -13.17 -7.06
C GLU A 149 16.33 -14.64 -7.43
N GLU A 150 15.58 -15.53 -6.80
CA GLU A 150 15.57 -16.95 -7.11
C GLU A 150 14.15 -17.50 -6.96
N ASP A 151 13.60 -18.11 -8.01
CA ASP A 151 12.27 -18.77 -8.02
C ASP A 151 11.13 -17.95 -7.42
N GLY A 152 11.03 -16.63 -7.76
CA GLY A 152 10.00 -15.74 -7.24
C GLY A 152 10.20 -15.35 -5.76
N GLN A 153 11.41 -15.52 -5.26
CA GLN A 153 11.83 -15.06 -3.95
C GLN A 153 12.92 -14.00 -4.10
N LEU A 154 12.78 -12.92 -3.34
CA LEU A 154 13.77 -11.86 -3.28
C LEU A 154 14.43 -11.87 -1.90
N GLU A 155 15.74 -11.74 -1.87
CA GLU A 155 16.51 -11.59 -0.65
C GLU A 155 17.32 -10.31 -0.66
N LEU A 156 17.30 -9.56 0.44
CA LEU A 156 18.18 -8.42 0.67
C LEU A 156 18.91 -8.60 1.99
N VAL A 157 20.23 -8.71 1.92
CA VAL A 157 21.09 -8.93 3.09
C VAL A 157 21.87 -7.67 3.43
N GLY A 158 21.73 -7.21 4.67
CA GLY A 158 22.48 -6.11 5.23
C GLY A 158 23.19 -6.47 6.53
N PRO A 159 23.92 -5.51 7.12
CA PRO A 159 24.55 -5.71 8.42
C PRO A 159 23.49 -5.99 9.49
N ARG A 160 23.44 -7.20 10.03
CA ARG A 160 22.53 -7.62 11.08
C ARG A 160 21.02 -7.58 10.70
N VAL A 161 20.72 -7.50 9.41
CA VAL A 161 19.34 -7.49 8.90
C VAL A 161 19.25 -8.29 7.61
N ARG A 162 18.15 -9.02 7.46
CA ARG A 162 17.85 -9.77 6.25
C ARG A 162 16.36 -9.68 5.95
N TYR A 163 16.04 -9.37 4.70
CA TYR A 163 14.70 -9.42 4.18
C TYR A 163 14.55 -10.63 3.27
N HIS A 164 13.48 -11.39 3.45
CA HIS A 164 13.02 -12.41 2.53
C HIS A 164 11.63 -12.01 2.03
N VAL A 165 11.42 -12.06 0.74
CA VAL A 165 10.15 -11.72 0.11
C VAL A 165 9.72 -12.85 -0.81
N LYS A 166 8.52 -13.37 -0.58
CA LYS A 166 7.82 -14.23 -1.55
C LYS A 166 6.90 -13.36 -2.37
N THR A 167 6.90 -13.54 -3.67
CA THR A 167 6.09 -12.76 -4.60
C THR A 167 5.02 -13.61 -5.28
N VAL A 168 4.00 -12.94 -5.78
CA VAL A 168 2.99 -13.48 -6.69
C VAL A 168 2.87 -12.55 -7.89
N ALA A 169 2.58 -13.10 -9.06
CA ALA A 169 2.38 -12.28 -10.25
C ALA A 169 1.24 -11.26 -10.03
N ALA A 170 1.46 -10.02 -10.41
CA ALA A 170 0.42 -9.01 -10.39
C ALA A 170 -0.60 -9.29 -11.52
N PRO A 171 -1.90 -8.97 -11.33
CA PRO A 171 -2.89 -9.10 -12.40
C PRO A 171 -2.53 -8.27 -13.64
N THR A 172 -1.94 -7.09 -13.44
CA THR A 172 -1.40 -6.22 -14.48
C THR A 172 -0.14 -5.51 -14.00
N PRO A 173 0.79 -5.11 -14.90
CA PRO A 173 1.97 -4.31 -14.55
C PRO A 173 1.60 -2.98 -13.89
N ASP A 174 0.52 -2.33 -14.35
CA ASP A 174 0.03 -1.08 -13.76
C ASP A 174 -0.37 -1.26 -12.28
N LEU A 175 -1.00 -2.39 -11.95
CA LEU A 175 -1.38 -2.69 -10.58
C LEU A 175 -0.16 -2.94 -9.68
N ALA A 176 0.91 -3.56 -10.22
CA ALA A 176 2.18 -3.70 -9.50
C ALA A 176 2.78 -2.33 -9.16
N ASP A 177 2.80 -1.40 -10.12
CA ASP A 177 3.33 -0.05 -9.91
C ASP A 177 2.44 0.78 -8.95
N ARG A 178 1.12 0.65 -9.04
CA ARG A 178 0.18 1.28 -8.11
C ARG A 178 0.38 0.77 -6.68
N TYR A 179 0.52 -0.55 -6.51
CA TYR A 179 0.82 -1.15 -5.21
C TYR A 179 2.17 -0.67 -4.69
N ARG A 180 3.20 -0.60 -5.53
CA ARG A 180 4.52 -0.07 -5.15
C ARG A 180 4.42 1.35 -4.63
N ARG A 181 3.75 2.27 -5.37
CA ARG A 181 3.57 3.68 -4.94
C ARG A 181 2.87 3.77 -3.59
N PHE A 182 1.81 2.98 -3.39
CA PHE A 182 1.14 2.87 -2.10
C PHE A 182 2.10 2.38 -1.00
N ALA A 183 2.79 1.26 -1.22
CA ALA A 183 3.69 0.66 -0.24
C ALA A 183 4.87 1.58 0.12
N ASP A 184 5.44 2.29 -0.85
CA ASP A 184 6.51 3.28 -0.63
C ASP A 184 5.99 4.44 0.23
N THR A 185 4.82 4.97 -0.08
CA THR A 185 4.19 6.05 0.69
C THR A 185 3.87 5.59 2.12
N ALA A 186 3.32 4.39 2.30
CA ALA A 186 3.00 3.84 3.62
C ALA A 186 4.26 3.68 4.51
N VAL A 187 5.38 3.24 3.93
CA VAL A 187 6.66 3.10 4.65
C VAL A 187 7.24 4.46 5.05
N LEU A 188 7.17 5.46 4.16
CA LEU A 188 7.63 6.83 4.46
C LEU A 188 6.73 7.51 5.49
N LEU A 189 5.41 7.34 5.37
CA LEU A 189 4.43 7.85 6.33
C LEU A 189 4.70 7.28 7.74
N ARG A 190 4.92 5.96 7.83
CA ARG A 190 5.27 5.33 9.10
C ARG A 190 6.56 5.89 9.71
N ALA A 191 7.58 6.16 8.87
CA ALA A 191 8.83 6.79 9.34
C ALA A 191 8.62 8.24 9.82
N LEU A 192 7.62 8.95 9.26
CA LEU A 192 7.23 10.29 9.69
C LEU A 192 6.50 10.28 11.05
N LEU A 193 5.53 9.37 11.19
CA LEU A 193 4.68 9.28 12.39
C LEU A 193 5.41 8.64 13.58
N HIS A 194 6.30 7.67 13.32
CA HIS A 194 7.03 6.92 14.33
C HIS A 194 8.54 7.00 14.11
N PRO A 195 9.17 8.15 14.43
CA PRO A 195 10.59 8.33 14.24
C PRO A 195 11.41 7.41 15.16
N GLY A 196 12.59 6.99 14.74
CA GLY A 196 13.55 6.20 15.54
C GLY A 196 13.73 4.75 15.13
N GLY A 197 13.10 4.29 14.05
CA GLY A 197 13.32 2.98 13.46
C GLY A 197 14.53 2.92 12.50
N VAL A 198 14.73 1.74 11.91
CA VAL A 198 15.67 1.58 10.78
C VAL A 198 15.16 2.41 9.60
N PRO A 199 16.03 3.16 8.90
CA PRO A 199 15.63 3.94 7.73
C PRO A 199 14.86 3.10 6.70
N PRO A 200 13.86 3.65 6.01
CA PRO A 200 12.92 2.88 5.18
C PRO A 200 13.50 2.36 3.87
N PHE A 201 14.69 2.81 3.46
CA PHE A 201 15.24 2.62 2.11
C PHE A 201 15.45 1.16 1.69
N PRO A 202 15.84 0.20 2.59
CA PRO A 202 15.89 -1.20 2.21
C PRO A 202 14.52 -1.73 1.76
N ARG A 203 13.45 -1.32 2.45
CA ARG A 203 12.09 -1.70 2.09
C ARG A 203 11.63 -1.06 0.77
N LEU A 204 11.97 0.21 0.55
CA LEU A 204 11.70 0.89 -0.72
C LEU A 204 12.41 0.21 -1.90
N ALA A 205 13.65 -0.25 -1.69
CA ALA A 205 14.40 -1.01 -2.69
C ALA A 205 13.68 -2.32 -3.05
N ILE A 206 13.26 -3.09 -2.03
CA ILE A 206 12.48 -4.31 -2.22
C ILE A 206 11.19 -4.05 -3.00
N ASN A 207 10.43 -3.04 -2.61
CA ASN A 207 9.18 -2.68 -3.30
C ASN A 207 9.43 -2.40 -4.79
N ARG A 208 10.54 -1.72 -5.12
CA ARG A 208 10.92 -1.42 -6.50
C ARG A 208 11.24 -2.70 -7.29
N GLU A 209 12.04 -3.62 -6.72
CA GLU A 209 12.41 -4.86 -7.40
C GLU A 209 11.18 -5.78 -7.59
N VAL A 210 10.30 -5.89 -6.59
CA VAL A 210 9.03 -6.62 -6.70
C VAL A 210 8.18 -6.08 -7.85
N ALA A 211 8.03 -4.77 -7.95
CA ALA A 211 7.25 -4.15 -9.03
C ALA A 211 7.94 -4.27 -10.40
N ALA A 212 9.29 -4.19 -10.46
CA ALA A 212 10.04 -4.38 -11.70
C ALA A 212 9.90 -5.80 -12.27
N ALA A 213 9.57 -6.79 -11.43
CA ALA A 213 9.23 -8.15 -11.81
C ALA A 213 7.71 -8.34 -12.08
N ASP A 214 6.94 -7.27 -12.30
CA ASP A 214 5.48 -7.30 -12.47
C ASP A 214 4.77 -8.13 -11.39
N SER A 215 5.22 -8.01 -10.15
CA SER A 215 4.80 -8.85 -9.03
C SER A 215 4.27 -8.04 -7.84
N LEU A 216 3.59 -8.74 -6.93
CA LEU A 216 3.13 -8.24 -5.64
C LEU A 216 3.75 -9.08 -4.51
N PRO A 217 4.03 -8.50 -3.32
CA PRO A 217 4.55 -9.27 -2.20
C PRO A 217 3.45 -10.14 -1.59
N ALA A 218 3.66 -11.47 -1.51
CA ALA A 218 2.77 -12.38 -0.79
C ALA A 218 3.19 -12.53 0.69
N GLU A 219 4.49 -12.53 0.95
CA GLU A 219 5.04 -12.59 2.30
C GLU A 219 6.34 -11.78 2.35
N VAL A 220 6.51 -11.00 3.40
CA VAL A 220 7.77 -10.30 3.67
C VAL A 220 8.22 -10.63 5.08
N THR A 221 9.40 -11.21 5.20
CA THR A 221 10.05 -11.49 6.47
C THR A 221 11.23 -10.56 6.66
N LEU A 222 11.32 -9.95 7.83
CA LEU A 222 12.45 -9.16 8.29
C LEU A 222 13.08 -9.88 9.48
N ASP A 223 14.27 -10.42 9.29
CA ASP A 223 15.09 -10.99 10.34
C ASP A 223 16.13 -9.98 10.81
N THR A 224 16.24 -9.78 12.12
CA THR A 224 17.25 -8.93 12.74
C THR A 224 18.11 -9.73 13.70
N ASP A 225 19.44 -9.58 13.63
CA ASP A 225 20.37 -10.24 14.54
C ASP A 225 20.50 -9.43 15.85
N PRO A 226 20.00 -9.94 16.99
CA PRO A 226 20.09 -9.24 18.27
C PRO A 226 21.49 -9.23 18.87
N ARG A 227 22.42 -10.08 18.37
CA ARG A 227 23.77 -10.24 18.97
C ARG A 227 24.70 -9.06 18.70
N GLY A 228 24.32 -8.20 17.77
CA GLY A 228 25.10 -7.00 17.46
C GLY A 228 24.77 -5.82 18.36
N GLY A 229 24.74 -6.01 19.68
CA GLY A 229 24.38 -5.01 20.69
C GLY A 229 24.41 -3.55 20.23
N LEU A 230 23.25 -2.97 19.98
CA LEU A 230 23.04 -1.52 19.90
C LEU A 230 23.09 -0.98 21.36
N SER A 231 24.25 -1.17 22.02
CA SER A 231 24.46 -0.60 23.34
C SER A 231 24.43 0.92 23.22
N GLY A 232 23.36 1.54 23.70
CA GLY A 232 23.25 2.97 23.85
C GLY A 232 22.36 3.71 22.84
N THR A 233 21.70 3.03 21.91
CA THR A 233 20.71 3.70 21.03
C THR A 233 19.27 3.36 21.46
N PRO A 234 18.30 4.31 21.29
CA PRO A 234 16.88 4.05 21.57
C PRO A 234 16.28 2.87 20.80
N LEU A 235 16.95 2.41 19.74
CA LEU A 235 16.58 1.25 18.91
C LEU A 235 16.75 -0.11 19.62
N ALA A 236 17.54 -0.18 20.71
CA ALA A 236 17.83 -1.43 21.41
C ALA A 236 16.61 -2.12 22.03
N GLY A 237 15.53 -1.36 22.30
CA GLY A 237 14.30 -1.89 22.88
C GLY A 237 13.20 -2.27 21.87
N VAL A 238 13.34 -1.91 20.58
CA VAL A 238 12.29 -2.00 19.57
C VAL A 238 12.53 -3.09 18.54
N MET A 239 13.74 -3.66 18.47
CA MET A 239 14.06 -4.66 17.45
C MET A 239 13.56 -6.04 17.86
N GLN A 240 12.38 -6.37 17.42
CA GLN A 240 11.91 -7.75 17.38
C GLN A 240 12.86 -8.58 16.53
N ARG A 241 13.12 -9.83 16.94
CA ARG A 241 14.06 -10.71 16.25
C ARG A 241 13.63 -11.07 14.84
N ARG A 242 12.32 -11.14 14.61
CA ARG A 242 11.71 -11.50 13.34
C ARG A 242 10.33 -10.86 13.22
N LEU A 243 10.08 -10.20 12.11
CA LEU A 243 8.74 -9.73 11.74
C LEU A 243 8.36 -10.40 10.42
N ARG A 244 7.14 -10.89 10.35
CA ARG A 244 6.60 -11.52 9.15
C ARG A 244 5.27 -10.87 8.79
N SER A 245 5.17 -10.28 7.60
CA SER A 245 3.91 -9.80 7.04
C SER A 245 3.43 -10.75 5.93
N VAL A 246 2.16 -11.11 6.01
CA VAL A 246 1.47 -11.95 5.01
C VAL A 246 0.42 -11.11 4.33
N HIS A 247 0.41 -11.12 2.99
CA HIS A 247 -0.50 -10.35 2.16
C HIS A 247 -1.37 -11.30 1.34
N ARG A 248 -2.70 -11.22 1.52
CA ARG A 248 -3.67 -11.97 0.73
C ARG A 248 -4.30 -11.04 -0.28
N MET A 249 -4.05 -11.32 -1.57
CA MET A 249 -4.47 -10.51 -2.70
C MET A 249 -5.78 -11.04 -3.30
N HIS A 250 -6.73 -10.16 -3.56
CA HIS A 250 -7.99 -10.46 -4.24
C HIS A 250 -8.19 -9.45 -5.36
N PRO A 251 -8.36 -9.89 -6.62
CA PRO A 251 -8.39 -8.98 -7.78
C PRO A 251 -9.68 -8.15 -7.88
N ALA A 252 -10.66 -8.40 -7.05
CA ALA A 252 -11.93 -7.69 -7.06
C ALA A 252 -12.36 -7.23 -5.67
N LEU A 253 -13.03 -6.09 -5.60
CA LEU A 253 -13.68 -5.60 -4.38
C LEU A 253 -15.02 -6.29 -4.18
N ARG A 254 -15.39 -6.47 -2.91
CA ARG A 254 -16.70 -6.97 -2.49
C ARG A 254 -17.69 -5.82 -2.33
N SER A 255 -18.98 -6.12 -2.26
CA SER A 255 -20.03 -5.11 -1.97
C SER A 255 -19.77 -4.38 -0.64
N ASP A 256 -19.29 -5.12 0.37
CA ASP A 256 -18.98 -4.57 1.69
C ASP A 256 -17.75 -3.64 1.66
N ASP A 257 -16.78 -3.92 0.78
CA ASP A 257 -15.63 -3.04 0.57
C ASP A 257 -16.04 -1.69 -0.02
N LEU A 258 -16.97 -1.70 -1.00
CA LEU A 258 -17.52 -0.48 -1.59
C LEU A 258 -18.30 0.35 -0.57
N LYS A 259 -19.09 -0.31 0.27
CA LYS A 259 -19.79 0.35 1.38
C LYS A 259 -18.80 0.98 2.35
N ARG A 260 -17.73 0.24 2.73
CA ARG A 260 -16.67 0.73 3.62
C ARG A 260 -15.98 1.97 3.06
N ILE A 261 -15.68 2.00 1.76
CA ILE A 261 -15.13 3.19 1.08
C ILE A 261 -16.11 4.37 1.21
N ALA A 262 -17.40 4.15 0.93
CA ALA A 262 -18.41 5.21 1.05
C ALA A 262 -18.54 5.74 2.49
N ASP A 263 -18.51 4.86 3.49
CA ASP A 263 -18.52 5.23 4.90
C ASP A 263 -17.24 6.04 5.28
N ALA A 264 -16.08 5.65 4.76
CA ALA A 264 -14.81 6.37 4.96
C ALA A 264 -14.82 7.76 4.29
N GLU A 265 -15.39 7.88 3.09
CA GLU A 265 -15.58 9.17 2.41
C GLU A 265 -16.50 10.10 3.24
N ALA A 266 -17.58 9.57 3.80
CA ALA A 266 -18.48 10.32 4.67
C ALA A 266 -17.79 10.75 5.98
N CYS A 267 -17.02 9.84 6.61
CA CYS A 267 -16.22 10.14 7.79
C CYS A 267 -15.19 11.23 7.50
N MET A 268 -14.44 11.12 6.40
CA MET A 268 -13.46 12.13 5.99
C MET A 268 -14.09 13.51 5.78
N ALA A 269 -15.31 13.56 5.20
CA ALA A 269 -16.01 14.81 4.97
C ALA A 269 -16.50 15.47 6.27
N ALA A 270 -16.85 14.68 7.29
CA ALA A 270 -17.34 15.15 8.58
C ALA A 270 -16.22 15.51 9.56
N ALA A 271 -15.03 14.91 9.41
CA ALA A 271 -13.92 15.06 10.34
C ALA A 271 -13.33 16.48 10.32
N GLU A 272 -13.01 17.00 11.50
CA GLU A 272 -12.29 18.25 11.68
C GLU A 272 -10.86 18.14 11.17
N GLU A 273 -10.41 19.11 10.38
CA GLU A 273 -9.03 19.16 9.90
C GLU A 273 -8.10 19.75 10.94
N VAL A 274 -7.08 19.01 11.34
CA VAL A 274 -6.06 19.43 12.30
C VAL A 274 -4.67 19.34 11.68
N ASP A 275 -3.68 20.01 12.27
CA ASP A 275 -2.30 19.82 11.84
C ASP A 275 -1.75 18.46 12.28
N LEU A 276 -0.64 18.02 11.67
CA LEU A 276 -0.03 16.72 11.94
C LEU A 276 0.42 16.59 13.40
N ALA A 277 0.89 17.68 14.02
CA ALA A 277 1.33 17.65 15.42
C ALA A 277 0.14 17.42 16.38
N ALA A 278 -0.98 18.12 16.15
CA ALA A 278 -2.20 17.91 16.93
C ALA A 278 -2.78 16.50 16.69
N TYR A 279 -2.68 15.98 15.47
CA TYR A 279 -3.12 14.63 15.14
C TYR A 279 -2.36 13.57 15.94
N THR A 280 -1.02 13.66 15.98
CA THR A 280 -0.15 12.68 16.66
C THR A 280 -0.10 12.82 18.19
N GLN A 281 -0.26 14.04 18.74
CA GLN A 281 -0.23 14.25 20.20
C GLN A 281 -1.40 13.61 20.92
N ALA A 282 -2.53 13.48 20.28
CA ALA A 282 -3.72 12.90 20.89
C ALA A 282 -3.70 11.37 20.99
N GLU A 283 -2.69 10.68 20.42
CA GLU A 283 -2.44 9.25 20.68
C GLU A 283 -1.70 8.98 22.01
N ALA A 284 -1.17 10.02 22.65
CA ALA A 284 -0.32 9.88 23.83
C ALA A 284 -1.08 10.02 25.18
N ASP A 285 -2.35 10.41 25.15
CA ASP A 285 -3.25 10.54 26.31
C ASP A 285 -4.24 9.36 26.40
#